data_ad2e344f394c04c338a42fb9ca657b05
#
_entry.id   ad2e344f394c04c338a42fb9ca657b05
#
_cell.length_a   1.000
_cell.length_b   1.000
_cell.length_c   1.000
_cell.angle_alpha   90.00
_cell.angle_beta   90.00
_cell.angle_gamma   90.00
#
_symmetry.space_group_name_H-M   'P 1'
#
loop_
_entity.id
_entity.type
_entity.pdbx_description
1 polymer ?
#
loop_
_entity_poly.entity_id
_entity_poly.type
_entity_poly.pdbx_seq_one_letter_code
_entity_poly.pdbx_strand_id
1 'polypeptide(L)'
;MNENYRTLGDYIEIVDERNKGLAIDNLLGVSIAKKFIPSIANIVGTDLSNYKIVRTSQFAYGPVTSRNGEKISIAFLDGDDCIISSSYTVFRVIKENELDPEYLMLWFSRPEFDRYTRYKSHGSVREIFDWNEMCMVELPVPDIDKQRNIVKAYKTITDRIALK
;
A
#
# COMPACT_ATOMS: atom_id res chain seq x y z
N MET A 1 -7.24 -0.15 26.27
CA MET A 1 -6.16 0.32 25.39
C MET A 1 -5.09 -0.73 25.28
N ASN A 2 -4.65 -1.03 24.10
CA ASN A 2 -3.68 -2.09 23.86
C ASN A 2 -2.26 -1.53 23.94
N GLU A 3 -1.44 -2.06 24.84
CA GLU A 3 -0.08 -1.54 25.10
C GLU A 3 0.82 -1.60 23.87
N ASN A 4 0.56 -2.54 22.94
CA ASN A 4 1.37 -2.73 21.75
C ASN A 4 0.98 -1.83 20.58
N TYR A 5 -0.07 -1.04 20.71
CA TYR A 5 -0.52 -0.17 19.63
C TYR A 5 0.39 1.03 19.48
N ARG A 6 0.72 1.35 18.24
CA ARG A 6 1.58 2.50 17.88
C ARG A 6 0.96 3.23 16.70
N THR A 7 1.37 4.45 16.51
CA THR A 7 0.90 5.31 15.41
C THR A 7 1.75 5.06 14.18
N LEU A 8 1.10 4.72 13.08
CA LEU A 8 1.77 4.32 11.83
C LEU A 8 2.71 5.40 11.29
N GLY A 9 2.36 6.68 11.46
CA GLY A 9 3.17 7.78 10.96
C GLY A 9 4.60 7.82 11.48
N ASP A 10 4.86 7.18 12.63
CA ASP A 10 6.21 7.10 13.19
C ASP A 10 7.11 6.13 12.40
N TYR A 11 6.55 5.33 11.52
CA TYR A 11 7.24 4.23 10.85
C TYR A 11 7.30 4.37 9.34
N ILE A 12 6.57 5.32 8.75
CA ILE A 12 6.43 5.42 7.30
C ILE A 12 6.78 6.82 6.80
N GLU A 13 7.15 6.90 5.51
CA GLU A 13 7.36 8.18 4.84
C GLU A 13 6.92 8.09 3.39
N ILE A 14 6.49 9.23 2.83
CA ILE A 14 6.17 9.33 1.41
C ILE A 14 7.45 9.19 0.59
N VAL A 15 7.32 8.50 -0.54
CA VAL A 15 8.34 8.44 -1.60
C VAL A 15 7.75 9.13 -2.82
N ASP A 16 8.47 10.14 -3.34
CA ASP A 16 8.03 10.85 -4.55
C ASP A 16 9.16 10.81 -5.58
N GLU A 17 9.37 9.62 -6.12
CA GLU A 17 10.38 9.38 -7.14
C GLU A 17 9.67 9.27 -8.48
N ARG A 18 10.08 10.12 -9.44
CA ARG A 18 9.45 10.16 -10.76
C ARG A 18 10.31 9.52 -11.83
N ASN A 19 9.65 8.97 -12.86
CA ASN A 19 10.29 8.22 -13.95
C ASN A 19 10.92 9.14 -15.00
N LYS A 20 11.70 10.14 -14.57
CA LYS A 20 12.23 11.20 -15.43
C LYS A 20 13.13 10.68 -16.55
N GLY A 21 13.93 9.66 -16.27
CA GLY A 21 14.80 9.06 -17.27
C GLY A 21 14.13 8.01 -18.13
N LEU A 22 12.86 7.69 -17.89
CA LEU A 22 12.11 6.64 -18.58
C LEU A 22 12.79 5.28 -18.49
N ALA A 23 13.56 5.06 -17.41
CA ALA A 23 14.32 3.83 -17.23
C ALA A 23 13.43 2.63 -16.86
N ILE A 24 12.25 2.88 -16.32
CA ILE A 24 11.32 1.83 -15.91
C ILE A 24 10.10 1.89 -16.83
N ASP A 25 9.76 0.76 -17.42
CA ASP A 25 8.61 0.64 -18.34
C ASP A 25 7.55 -0.33 -17.84
N ASN A 26 7.77 -0.95 -16.68
CA ASN A 26 6.81 -1.87 -16.06
C ASN A 26 5.66 -1.09 -15.43
N LEU A 27 4.61 -0.83 -16.23
CA LEU A 27 3.47 -0.02 -15.79
C LEU A 27 2.45 -0.90 -15.09
N LEU A 28 2.20 -0.61 -13.82
CA LEU A 28 1.23 -1.34 -13.00
C LEU A 28 0.15 -0.40 -12.47
N GLY A 29 -0.91 -1.02 -11.97
CA GLY A 29 -1.94 -0.36 -11.20
C GLY A 29 -2.21 -1.19 -9.94
N VAL A 30 -3.10 -0.70 -9.09
CA VAL A 30 -3.49 -1.44 -7.88
C VAL A 30 -4.94 -1.88 -8.03
N SER A 31 -5.19 -3.18 -7.88
CA SER A 31 -6.54 -3.74 -7.95
C SER A 31 -7.28 -3.56 -6.61
N ILE A 32 -8.61 -3.75 -6.65
CA ILE A 32 -9.42 -3.76 -5.43
C ILE A 32 -9.12 -4.97 -4.56
N ALA A 33 -8.43 -5.98 -5.11
CA ALA A 33 -7.94 -7.13 -4.35
C ALA A 33 -6.63 -6.82 -3.62
N LYS A 34 -6.19 -5.56 -3.64
CA LYS A 34 -4.99 -5.06 -2.94
C LYS A 34 -3.71 -5.70 -3.45
N LYS A 35 -3.61 -5.79 -4.77
CA LYS A 35 -2.42 -6.33 -5.44
C LYS A 35 -2.03 -5.42 -6.60
N PHE A 36 -0.72 -5.35 -6.88
CA PHE A 36 -0.26 -4.75 -8.11
C PHE A 36 -0.62 -5.64 -9.29
N ILE A 37 -1.18 -5.04 -10.33
CA ILE A 37 -1.57 -5.76 -11.55
C ILE A 37 -1.11 -4.95 -12.77
N PRO A 38 -0.91 -5.60 -13.94
CA PRO A 38 -0.62 -4.85 -15.16
C PRO A 38 -1.70 -3.81 -15.42
N SER A 39 -1.28 -2.61 -15.82
CA SER A 39 -2.23 -1.54 -16.11
C SER A 39 -2.97 -1.82 -17.41
N ILE A 40 -4.28 -1.62 -17.39
CA ILE A 40 -5.14 -1.73 -18.60
C ILE A 40 -5.39 -0.37 -19.23
N ALA A 41 -4.83 0.70 -18.67
CA ALA A 41 -5.02 2.05 -19.18
C ALA A 41 -4.39 2.22 -20.55
N ASN A 42 -5.04 2.99 -21.43
CA ASN A 42 -4.46 3.36 -22.71
C ASN A 42 -3.41 4.44 -22.49
N ILE A 43 -2.14 4.10 -22.73
CA ILE A 43 -1.02 4.99 -22.53
C ILE A 43 -0.46 5.59 -23.81
N VAL A 44 -1.08 5.33 -24.95
CA VAL A 44 -0.64 5.89 -26.24
C VAL A 44 -0.68 7.41 -26.14
N GLY A 45 0.47 8.05 -26.38
CA GLY A 45 0.60 9.50 -26.26
C GLY A 45 0.76 10.03 -24.85
N THR A 46 0.80 9.17 -23.84
CA THR A 46 0.97 9.56 -22.44
C THR A 46 2.45 9.75 -22.11
N ASP A 47 2.77 10.83 -21.42
CA ASP A 47 4.13 11.07 -20.92
C ASP A 47 4.32 10.30 -19.62
N LEU A 48 5.08 9.21 -19.67
CA LEU A 48 5.34 8.36 -18.52
C LEU A 48 6.46 8.91 -17.60
N SER A 49 7.08 10.04 -17.97
CA SER A 49 8.16 10.62 -17.16
C SER A 49 7.69 11.18 -15.83
N ASN A 50 6.40 11.51 -15.72
CA ASN A 50 5.81 12.02 -14.47
C ASN A 50 5.19 10.93 -13.61
N TYR A 51 5.18 9.71 -14.10
CA TYR A 51 4.68 8.57 -13.31
C TYR A 51 5.61 8.34 -12.12
N LYS A 52 5.04 7.86 -11.03
CA LYS A 52 5.81 7.57 -9.82
C LYS A 52 6.45 6.20 -9.91
N ILE A 53 7.69 6.11 -9.44
CA ILE A 53 8.40 4.84 -9.33
C ILE A 53 8.05 4.21 -7.97
N VAL A 54 7.70 2.93 -8.01
CA VAL A 54 7.54 2.11 -6.81
C VAL A 54 8.67 1.10 -6.81
N ARG A 55 9.49 1.14 -5.76
CA ARG A 55 10.58 0.18 -5.61
C ARG A 55 10.10 -1.05 -4.83
N THR A 56 10.81 -2.15 -4.98
CA THR A 56 10.51 -3.36 -4.22
C THR A 56 10.45 -3.05 -2.73
N SER A 57 9.46 -3.58 -2.02
CA SER A 57 9.16 -3.36 -0.61
C SER A 57 8.52 -2.02 -0.28
N GLN A 58 8.10 -1.28 -1.28
CA GLN A 58 7.33 -0.06 -1.10
C GLN A 58 5.84 -0.32 -1.31
N PHE A 59 5.04 0.65 -0.91
CA PHE A 59 3.58 0.57 -0.98
C PHE A 59 3.05 1.66 -1.90
N ALA A 60 1.89 1.42 -2.50
CA ALA A 60 1.14 2.45 -3.20
C ALA A 60 -0.33 2.34 -2.82
N TYR A 61 -0.98 3.48 -2.62
CA TYR A 61 -2.43 3.48 -2.40
C TYR A 61 -3.09 4.62 -3.16
N GLY A 62 -4.36 4.41 -3.53
CA GLY A 62 -5.18 5.43 -4.15
C GLY A 62 -5.95 6.20 -3.07
N PRO A 63 -5.64 7.49 -2.85
CA PRO A 63 -6.30 8.24 -1.78
C PRO A 63 -7.78 8.53 -2.05
N VAL A 64 -8.22 8.49 -3.32
CA VAL A 64 -9.64 8.72 -3.66
C VAL A 64 -10.42 7.44 -3.40
N THR A 65 -11.14 7.38 -2.27
CA THR A 65 -11.83 6.17 -1.83
C THR A 65 -13.23 6.01 -2.44
N SER A 66 -13.85 7.09 -2.88
CA SER A 66 -15.20 7.05 -3.44
C SER A 66 -15.30 6.22 -4.73
N ARG A 67 -14.19 6.01 -5.44
CA ARG A 67 -14.17 5.26 -6.70
C ARG A 67 -14.22 3.75 -6.51
N ASN A 68 -13.79 3.27 -5.37
CA ASN A 68 -13.58 1.84 -5.12
C ASN A 68 -14.67 1.23 -4.23
N GLY A 69 -15.75 1.97 -4.00
CA GLY A 69 -16.83 1.51 -3.16
C GLY A 69 -16.37 1.31 -1.72
N GLU A 70 -16.38 0.07 -1.26
CA GLU A 70 -16.11 -0.26 0.13
C GLU A 70 -14.63 -0.56 0.43
N LYS A 71 -13.77 -0.58 -0.59
CA LYS A 71 -12.38 -1.01 -0.43
C LYS A 71 -11.41 0.08 -0.83
N ILE A 72 -10.34 0.22 -0.03
CA ILE A 72 -9.23 1.07 -0.42
C ILE A 72 -8.32 0.31 -1.38
N SER A 73 -7.82 1.02 -2.40
CA SER A 73 -6.76 0.49 -3.28
C SER A 73 -5.43 0.68 -2.60
N ILE A 74 -4.82 -0.40 -2.13
CA ILE A 74 -3.51 -0.35 -1.49
C ILE A 74 -2.80 -1.68 -1.76
N ALA A 75 -1.50 -1.62 -2.05
CA ALA A 75 -0.71 -2.82 -2.30
C ALA A 75 0.74 -2.62 -1.90
N PHE A 76 1.38 -3.74 -1.60
CA PHE A 76 2.81 -3.84 -1.30
C PHE A 76 3.52 -4.47 -2.50
N LEU A 77 4.62 -3.87 -2.94
CA LEU A 77 5.37 -4.39 -4.09
C LEU A 77 6.42 -5.41 -3.63
N ASP A 78 6.18 -6.68 -3.95
CA ASP A 78 7.13 -7.75 -3.67
C ASP A 78 7.88 -8.23 -4.93
N GLY A 79 7.58 -7.63 -6.08
CA GLY A 79 8.23 -7.93 -7.35
C GLY A 79 9.19 -6.84 -7.79
N ASP A 80 9.45 -6.81 -9.10
CA ASP A 80 10.36 -5.83 -9.70
C ASP A 80 9.81 -4.41 -9.60
N ASP A 81 10.72 -3.44 -9.59
CA ASP A 81 10.36 -2.03 -9.60
C ASP A 81 9.38 -1.74 -10.73
N CYS A 82 8.44 -0.84 -10.47
CA CYS A 82 7.40 -0.49 -11.43
C CYS A 82 7.14 1.01 -11.42
N ILE A 83 6.32 1.45 -12.38
CA ILE A 83 5.78 2.81 -12.38
C ILE A 83 4.27 2.74 -12.23
N ILE A 84 3.72 3.78 -11.63
CA ILE A 84 2.30 3.87 -11.35
C ILE A 84 1.84 5.31 -11.58
N SER A 85 0.55 5.50 -11.89
CA SER A 85 -0.01 6.83 -12.12
C SER A 85 0.30 7.79 -10.96
N SER A 86 0.53 9.05 -11.29
CA SER A 86 0.83 10.08 -10.30
C SER A 86 -0.31 10.32 -9.30
N SER A 87 -1.51 9.81 -9.58
CA SER A 87 -2.64 9.92 -8.65
C SER A 87 -2.51 9.04 -7.41
N TYR A 88 -1.63 8.05 -7.45
CA TYR A 88 -1.35 7.20 -6.29
C TYR A 88 -0.34 7.86 -5.37
N THR A 89 -0.42 7.54 -4.08
CA THR A 89 0.59 7.91 -3.09
C THR A 89 1.49 6.71 -2.85
N VAL A 90 2.80 6.90 -2.99
CA VAL A 90 3.81 5.86 -2.74
C VAL A 90 4.47 6.15 -1.40
N PHE A 91 4.65 5.12 -0.59
CA PHE A 91 5.31 5.26 0.70
C PHE A 91 6.09 4.01 1.07
N ARG A 92 6.94 4.13 2.07
CA ARG A 92 7.77 3.02 2.54
C ARG A 92 7.85 3.02 4.06
N VAL A 93 8.20 1.87 4.62
CA VAL A 93 8.53 1.75 6.04
C VAL A 93 9.99 2.18 6.24
N ILE A 94 10.22 3.10 7.19
CA ILE A 94 11.57 3.60 7.47
C ILE A 94 12.24 2.90 8.66
N LYS A 95 11.47 2.13 9.42
CA LYS A 95 11.98 1.39 10.59
C LYS A 95 11.65 -0.10 10.44
N GLU A 96 12.24 -0.75 9.44
CA GLU A 96 11.92 -2.14 9.12
C GLU A 96 12.34 -3.13 10.20
N ASN A 97 13.23 -2.72 11.09
CA ASN A 97 13.63 -3.53 12.27
C ASN A 97 12.61 -3.41 13.41
N GLU A 98 11.62 -2.54 13.29
CA GLU A 98 10.56 -2.40 14.28
C GLU A 98 9.18 -2.73 13.70
N LEU A 99 8.96 -2.40 12.42
CA LEU A 99 7.70 -2.72 11.71
C LEU A 99 8.04 -3.38 10.38
N ASP A 100 7.72 -4.66 10.27
CA ASP A 100 7.93 -5.43 9.04
C ASP A 100 6.93 -4.99 7.97
N PRO A 101 7.38 -4.63 6.76
CA PRO A 101 6.46 -4.17 5.70
C PRO A 101 5.41 -5.22 5.32
N GLU A 102 5.75 -6.50 5.29
CA GLU A 102 4.79 -7.55 4.95
C GLU A 102 3.74 -7.72 6.06
N TYR A 103 4.16 -7.57 7.32
CA TYR A 103 3.22 -7.55 8.43
C TYR A 103 2.25 -6.37 8.31
N LEU A 104 2.77 -5.20 7.94
CA LEU A 104 1.93 -4.02 7.73
C LEU A 104 0.91 -4.27 6.62
N MET A 105 1.30 -4.95 5.55
CA MET A 105 0.36 -5.28 4.46
C MET A 105 -0.76 -6.21 4.93
N LEU A 106 -0.46 -7.13 5.85
CA LEU A 106 -1.50 -7.97 6.44
C LEU A 106 -2.55 -7.13 7.17
N TRP A 107 -2.10 -6.09 7.88
CA TRP A 107 -3.01 -5.17 8.55
C TRP A 107 -3.92 -4.45 7.55
N PHE A 108 -3.35 -3.94 6.46
CA PHE A 108 -4.10 -3.26 5.42
C PHE A 108 -5.09 -4.17 4.70
N SER A 109 -4.83 -5.48 4.70
CA SER A 109 -5.68 -6.45 3.99
C SER A 109 -6.96 -6.79 4.76
N ARG A 110 -7.09 -6.35 5.99
CA ARG A 110 -8.26 -6.65 6.83
C ARG A 110 -9.47 -5.84 6.41
N PRO A 111 -10.67 -6.43 6.40
CA PRO A 111 -11.89 -5.67 6.12
C PRO A 111 -12.11 -4.49 7.07
N GLU A 112 -11.63 -4.60 8.31
CA GLU A 112 -11.72 -3.52 9.29
C GLU A 112 -10.97 -2.28 8.83
N PHE A 113 -9.85 -2.46 8.11
CA PHE A 113 -9.11 -1.34 7.57
C PHE A 113 -9.91 -0.61 6.49
N ASP A 114 -10.62 -1.33 5.63
CA ASP A 114 -11.49 -0.73 4.62
C ASP A 114 -12.56 0.15 5.28
N ARG A 115 -13.19 -0.36 6.33
CA ARG A 115 -14.19 0.40 7.08
C ARG A 115 -13.59 1.64 7.72
N TYR A 116 -12.39 1.50 8.27
CA TYR A 116 -11.67 2.62 8.88
C TYR A 116 -11.38 3.72 7.85
N THR A 117 -10.87 3.36 6.67
CA THR A 117 -10.54 4.34 5.63
C THR A 117 -11.78 5.07 5.12
N ARG A 118 -12.91 4.39 5.01
CA ARG A 118 -14.17 5.04 4.62
C ARG A 118 -14.62 6.03 5.67
N TYR A 119 -14.55 5.64 6.93
CA TYR A 119 -14.94 6.51 8.03
C TYR A 119 -14.07 7.76 8.10
N LYS A 120 -12.78 7.64 7.77
CA LYS A 120 -11.82 8.74 7.84
C LYS A 120 -11.66 9.52 6.53
N SER A 121 -12.38 9.13 5.48
CA SER A 121 -12.29 9.85 4.20
C SER A 121 -13.09 11.14 4.24
N HIS A 122 -12.59 12.17 3.54
CA HIS A 122 -13.15 13.52 3.54
C HIS A 122 -13.38 14.01 2.10
N GLY A 123 -14.26 14.99 1.98
CA GLY A 123 -14.50 15.70 0.74
C GLY A 123 -15.96 15.66 0.32
N SER A 124 -16.41 16.74 -0.35
CA SER A 124 -17.81 16.86 -0.78
C SER A 124 -18.07 16.29 -2.18
N VAL A 125 -17.05 16.30 -3.06
CA VAL A 125 -17.18 15.81 -4.44
C VAL A 125 -16.54 14.43 -4.55
N ARG A 126 -15.37 14.25 -3.94
CA ARG A 126 -14.67 12.97 -3.87
C ARG A 126 -14.21 12.75 -2.44
N GLU A 127 -14.46 11.55 -1.93
CA GLU A 127 -13.96 11.18 -0.61
C GLU A 127 -12.49 10.81 -0.72
N ILE A 128 -11.67 11.39 0.15
CA ILE A 128 -10.22 11.22 0.13
C ILE A 128 -9.73 10.76 1.49
N PHE A 129 -9.00 9.67 1.51
CA PHE A 129 -8.22 9.20 2.66
C PHE A 129 -6.82 9.74 2.48
N ASP A 130 -6.54 10.93 3.03
CA ASP A 130 -5.29 11.63 2.77
C ASP A 130 -4.12 11.06 3.59
N TRP A 131 -2.92 11.56 3.30
CA TRP A 131 -1.70 11.08 3.95
C TRP A 131 -1.71 11.34 5.46
N ASN A 132 -2.25 12.47 5.89
CA ASN A 132 -2.34 12.76 7.33
C ASN A 132 -3.18 11.71 8.04
N GLU A 133 -4.30 11.30 7.45
CA GLU A 133 -5.13 10.24 8.00
C GLU A 133 -4.39 8.89 8.00
N MET A 134 -3.63 8.59 6.94
CA MET A 134 -2.82 7.37 6.90
C MET A 134 -1.81 7.36 8.05
N CYS A 135 -1.17 8.49 8.33
CA CYS A 135 -0.19 8.58 9.41
C CYS A 135 -0.82 8.44 10.79
N MET A 136 -2.10 8.71 10.93
CA MET A 136 -2.82 8.59 12.21
C MET A 136 -3.35 7.19 12.50
N VAL A 137 -3.20 6.26 11.55
CA VAL A 137 -3.61 4.87 11.76
C VAL A 137 -2.86 4.29 12.96
N GLU A 138 -3.58 3.62 13.84
CA GLU A 138 -2.99 2.90 14.96
C GLU A 138 -3.08 1.40 14.71
N LEU A 139 -2.00 0.69 15.00
CA LEU A 139 -1.94 -0.75 14.80
C LEU A 139 -1.06 -1.38 15.88
N PRO A 140 -1.27 -2.69 16.16
CA PRO A 140 -0.37 -3.38 17.07
C PRO A 140 0.99 -3.59 16.43
N VAL A 141 2.05 -3.27 17.18
CA VAL A 141 3.44 -3.44 16.72
C VAL A 141 4.17 -4.29 17.77
N PRO A 142 3.97 -5.63 17.74
CA PRO A 142 4.68 -6.51 18.64
C PRO A 142 6.15 -6.63 18.24
N ASP A 143 6.94 -7.40 18.99
CA ASP A 143 8.32 -7.70 18.64
C ASP A 143 8.45 -8.08 17.17
N ILE A 144 9.53 -7.66 16.53
CA ILE A 144 9.78 -7.93 15.12
C ILE A 144 9.78 -9.43 14.80
N ASP A 145 10.31 -10.25 15.69
CA ASP A 145 10.31 -11.70 15.50
C ASP A 145 8.90 -12.27 15.48
N LYS A 146 8.03 -11.74 16.32
CA LYS A 146 6.62 -12.15 16.34
C LYS A 146 5.93 -11.75 15.04
N GLN A 147 6.20 -10.53 14.54
CA GLN A 147 5.66 -10.08 13.26
C GLN A 147 6.09 -11.00 12.12
N ARG A 148 7.37 -11.35 12.06
CA ARG A 148 7.92 -12.23 11.03
C ARG A 148 7.34 -13.62 11.10
N ASN A 149 7.10 -14.13 12.31
CA ASN A 149 6.43 -15.42 12.48
C ASN A 149 4.99 -15.39 11.99
N ILE A 150 4.27 -14.31 12.22
CA ILE A 150 2.91 -14.13 11.73
C ILE A 150 2.90 -14.13 10.19
N VAL A 151 3.81 -13.39 9.58
CA VAL A 151 3.95 -13.33 8.11
C VAL A 151 4.26 -14.72 7.56
N LYS A 152 5.20 -15.42 8.17
CA LYS A 152 5.58 -16.77 7.74
C LYS A 152 4.41 -17.74 7.82
N ALA A 153 3.66 -17.71 8.91
CA ALA A 153 2.49 -18.56 9.09
C ALA A 153 1.41 -18.25 8.03
N TYR A 154 1.19 -16.98 7.75
CA TYR A 154 0.24 -16.56 6.72
C TYR A 154 0.65 -17.07 5.34
N LYS A 155 1.93 -16.93 4.97
CA LYS A 155 2.44 -17.39 3.69
C LYS A 155 2.29 -18.92 3.54
N THR A 156 2.57 -19.65 4.59
CA THR A 156 2.43 -21.09 4.59
C THR A 156 0.98 -21.52 4.32
N ILE A 157 0.03 -20.87 4.96
CA ILE A 157 -1.40 -21.16 4.77
C ILE A 157 -1.81 -20.79 3.34
N THR A 158 -1.38 -19.63 2.84
CA THR A 158 -1.72 -19.16 1.50
C THR A 158 -1.15 -20.11 0.45
N ASP A 159 0.09 -20.57 0.61
CA ASP A 159 0.71 -21.51 -0.31
C ASP A 159 -0.03 -22.84 -0.36
N ARG A 160 -0.48 -23.33 0.79
CA ARG A 160 -1.28 -24.58 0.86
C ARG A 160 -2.59 -24.42 0.10
N ILE A 161 -3.26 -23.29 0.23
CA ILE A 161 -4.50 -23.01 -0.50
C ILE A 161 -4.24 -22.98 -2.00
N ALA A 162 -3.14 -22.37 -2.43
CA ALA A 162 -2.79 -22.27 -3.84
C ALA A 162 -2.45 -23.63 -4.47
N LEU A 163 -1.99 -24.59 -3.66
CA LEU A 163 -1.63 -25.94 -4.14
C LEU A 163 -2.86 -26.86 -4.28
N LYS A 164 -3.99 -26.45 -3.79
CA LYS A 164 -5.24 -27.19 -3.96
C LYS A 164 -5.97 -26.68 -5.19
#